data_e59f4a8eb6de7ebab0e9a2b061049710
#
_entry.id   e59f4a8eb6de7ebab0e9a2b061049710
#
_cell.length_a   1.000
_cell.length_b   1.000
_cell.length_c   1.000
_cell.angle_alpha   90.00
_cell.angle_beta   90.00
_cell.angle_gamma   90.00
#
_symmetry.space_group_name_H-M   'P 1'
#
loop_
_entity.id
_entity.type
_entity.pdbx_description
1 polymer ?
#
loop_
_entity_poly.entity_id
_entity_poly.type
_entity_poly.pdbx_seq_one_letter_code
_entity_poly.pdbx_strand_id
1 'polypeptide(L)'
;MRFAKLALSGAILFAAGAANADPAIGTNAAIRNSVQTKASTDSALHPAVIRAPVHIGDAVVSGDKSALQILLVDQTVFTVGANARMTIDKFVYDPTRGSSDIAASVAKGAFRFMSGPTLAGSGRNAISSPVATIGVRGTIVEGAVGADALNVLDGQPGVTTAGSNPDSATLVVLRGPGHTNNGFDKPGAIDVTAGGTTVSAEHAGQALFIAGPGQPPIGPFYLTDANFARLSALLRTHAGDGGEGLPPLGDVGSAGVNSGNNLNPGIIGDTYTTDTAGFDGPIKVPSRPVEVRGNGGAP
;
A
#
# COMPACT_ATOMS: atom_id res chain seq x y z
N MET A 1 4.78 63.76 -53.21
CA MET A 1 5.34 62.44 -52.85
C MET A 1 4.91 62.07 -51.41
N ARG A 2 3.96 61.15 -51.30
CA ARG A 2 3.45 60.65 -49.97
C ARG A 2 4.03 59.31 -49.73
N PHE A 3 4.87 59.20 -48.68
CA PHE A 3 5.41 57.89 -48.20
C PHE A 3 4.42 57.20 -47.25
N ALA A 4 3.87 56.04 -47.66
CA ALA A 4 3.06 55.19 -46.83
C ALA A 4 3.99 54.37 -45.95
N LYS A 5 3.82 54.44 -44.62
CA LYS A 5 4.50 53.60 -43.66
C LYS A 5 3.68 52.31 -43.49
N LEU A 6 4.27 51.17 -43.89
CA LEU A 6 3.70 49.86 -43.69
C LEU A 6 4.11 49.38 -42.29
N ALA A 7 3.16 49.24 -41.37
CA ALA A 7 3.38 48.67 -40.05
C ALA A 7 3.19 47.16 -40.13
N LEU A 8 4.28 46.40 -39.93
CA LEU A 8 4.30 44.95 -39.88
C LEU A 8 4.03 44.52 -38.42
N SER A 9 2.76 44.14 -38.12
CA SER A 9 2.40 43.57 -36.81
C SER A 9 2.77 42.10 -36.80
N GLY A 10 3.86 41.75 -36.08
CA GLY A 10 4.24 40.36 -35.81
C GLY A 10 3.35 39.76 -34.73
N ALA A 11 2.52 38.79 -35.05
CA ALA A 11 1.78 37.99 -34.11
C ALA A 11 2.73 36.93 -33.52
N ILE A 12 3.07 37.06 -32.24
CA ILE A 12 3.83 36.03 -31.48
C ILE A 12 2.80 34.98 -31.09
N LEU A 13 2.83 33.81 -31.75
CA LEU A 13 2.12 32.62 -31.30
C LEU A 13 2.85 32.05 -30.07
N PHE A 14 2.27 32.21 -28.90
CA PHE A 14 2.66 31.42 -27.74
C PHE A 14 2.09 30.00 -27.93
N ALA A 15 2.93 29.06 -28.34
CA ALA A 15 2.63 27.64 -28.22
C ALA A 15 2.70 27.29 -26.74
N ALA A 16 1.54 27.21 -26.06
CA ALA A 16 1.44 26.62 -24.76
C ALA A 16 1.75 25.13 -24.91
N GLY A 17 2.98 24.74 -24.55
CA GLY A 17 3.35 23.33 -24.42
C GLY A 17 2.44 22.70 -23.38
N ALA A 18 1.58 21.76 -23.77
CA ALA A 18 0.86 20.90 -22.84
C ALA A 18 1.92 20.13 -22.05
N ALA A 19 2.14 20.50 -20.79
CA ALA A 19 2.90 19.70 -19.86
C ALA A 19 2.14 18.38 -19.73
N ASN A 20 2.71 17.29 -20.23
CA ASN A 20 2.22 15.94 -19.95
C ASN A 20 2.42 15.70 -18.45
N ALA A 21 1.38 15.93 -17.66
CA ALA A 21 1.36 15.50 -16.27
C ALA A 21 1.35 13.98 -16.27
N ASP A 22 2.24 13.36 -15.47
CA ASP A 22 2.23 11.94 -15.27
C ASP A 22 0.84 11.48 -14.78
N PRO A 23 0.31 10.36 -15.30
CA PRO A 23 -1.03 9.93 -14.92
C PRO A 23 -1.08 9.58 -13.43
N ALA A 24 -2.17 9.96 -12.77
CA ALA A 24 -2.41 9.57 -11.40
C ALA A 24 -2.62 8.05 -11.32
N ILE A 25 -1.93 7.40 -10.40
CA ILE A 25 -2.02 5.97 -10.15
C ILE A 25 -2.99 5.63 -9.03
N GLY A 26 -3.45 6.62 -8.28
CA GLY A 26 -4.35 6.44 -7.14
C GLY A 26 -4.72 7.77 -6.49
N THR A 27 -5.28 7.67 -5.30
CA THR A 27 -5.73 8.81 -4.50
C THR A 27 -5.53 8.57 -3.01
N ASN A 28 -5.34 9.66 -2.25
CA ASN A 28 -5.34 9.63 -0.79
C ASN A 28 -6.77 9.37 -0.29
N ALA A 29 -7.05 8.19 0.24
CA ALA A 29 -8.39 7.76 0.63
C ALA A 29 -8.75 8.16 2.06
N ALA A 30 -7.79 8.07 3.01
CA ALA A 30 -7.99 8.49 4.39
C ALA A 30 -6.69 9.04 4.97
N ILE A 31 -6.81 10.02 5.87
CA ILE A 31 -5.68 10.64 6.56
C ILE A 31 -6.00 10.71 8.04
N ARG A 32 -5.05 10.27 8.87
CA ARG A 32 -5.09 10.42 10.32
C ARG A 32 -3.89 11.23 10.80
N ASN A 33 -4.16 12.26 11.59
CA ASN A 33 -3.16 13.13 12.21
C ASN A 33 -2.18 13.78 11.21
N SER A 34 -0.88 13.77 11.48
CA SER A 34 0.14 14.50 10.73
C SER A 34 0.75 13.62 9.64
N VAL A 35 0.34 13.84 8.41
CA VAL A 35 0.94 13.21 7.23
C VAL A 35 1.33 14.28 6.24
N GLN A 36 2.50 14.11 5.64
CA GLN A 36 3.01 14.96 4.58
C GLN A 36 3.30 14.12 3.33
N THR A 37 3.08 14.73 2.18
CA THR A 37 3.41 14.14 0.88
C THR A 37 4.37 15.07 0.12
N LYS A 38 5.17 14.49 -0.75
CA LYS A 38 6.05 15.20 -1.65
C LYS A 38 5.95 14.61 -3.04
N ALA A 39 5.46 15.39 -4.00
CA ALA A 39 5.46 14.98 -5.40
C ALA A 39 6.88 14.70 -5.88
N SER A 40 7.04 13.76 -6.82
CA SER A 40 8.35 13.40 -7.39
C SER A 40 9.06 14.61 -8.01
N THR A 41 8.29 15.57 -8.52
CA THR A 41 8.76 16.83 -9.14
C THR A 41 8.98 17.96 -8.15
N ASP A 42 8.60 17.78 -6.88
CA ASP A 42 8.69 18.82 -5.86
C ASP A 42 9.94 18.64 -4.98
N SER A 43 10.45 19.74 -4.42
CA SER A 43 11.54 19.74 -3.46
C SER A 43 11.08 19.72 -2.01
N ALA A 44 9.82 20.09 -1.73
CA ALA A 44 9.29 20.28 -0.39
C ALA A 44 8.22 19.23 -0.02
N LEU A 45 8.06 18.98 1.28
CA LEU A 45 6.96 18.24 1.85
C LEU A 45 5.79 19.18 2.11
N HIS A 46 4.58 18.75 1.74
CA HIS A 46 3.32 19.46 1.97
C HIS A 46 2.36 18.60 2.79
N PRO A 47 1.46 19.19 3.58
CA PRO A 47 0.42 18.43 4.26
C PRO A 47 -0.38 17.58 3.24
N ALA A 48 -0.58 16.32 3.57
CA ALA A 48 -1.39 15.44 2.73
C ALA A 48 -2.86 15.91 2.70
N VAL A 49 -3.49 15.80 1.54
CA VAL A 49 -4.88 16.20 1.32
C VAL A 49 -5.69 14.98 0.88
N ILE A 50 -6.87 14.80 1.48
CA ILE A 50 -7.82 13.74 1.10
C ILE A 50 -8.24 13.95 -0.37
N ARG A 51 -8.34 12.85 -1.12
CA ARG A 51 -8.64 12.81 -2.56
C ARG A 51 -7.59 13.47 -3.46
N ALA A 52 -6.47 13.92 -2.92
CA ALA A 52 -5.36 14.34 -3.77
C ALA A 52 -4.87 13.16 -4.61
N PRO A 53 -4.53 13.39 -5.89
CA PRO A 53 -3.96 12.34 -6.74
C PRO A 53 -2.60 11.91 -6.22
N VAL A 54 -2.26 10.66 -6.46
CA VAL A 54 -0.95 10.06 -6.16
C VAL A 54 -0.30 9.63 -7.47
N HIS A 55 0.99 9.93 -7.63
CA HIS A 55 1.78 9.62 -8.81
C HIS A 55 2.96 8.71 -8.45
N ILE A 56 3.56 8.11 -9.47
CA ILE A 56 4.80 7.33 -9.28
C ILE A 56 5.90 8.27 -8.77
N GLY A 57 6.65 7.81 -7.76
CA GLY A 57 7.74 8.57 -7.15
C GLY A 57 7.30 9.55 -6.06
N ASP A 58 6.00 9.70 -5.81
CA ASP A 58 5.53 10.51 -4.69
C ASP A 58 5.95 9.86 -3.37
N ALA A 59 6.52 10.68 -2.50
CA ALA A 59 6.94 10.26 -1.18
C ALA A 59 5.88 10.63 -0.12
N VAL A 60 5.68 9.73 0.83
CA VAL A 60 4.81 9.93 2.00
C VAL A 60 5.63 9.87 3.26
N VAL A 61 5.39 10.80 4.18
CA VAL A 61 5.99 10.86 5.51
C VAL A 61 4.89 11.03 6.54
N SER A 62 4.77 10.10 7.47
CA SER A 62 3.83 10.16 8.57
C SER A 62 4.53 10.38 9.91
N GLY A 63 3.85 11.07 10.81
CA GLY A 63 4.30 11.27 12.19
C GLY A 63 3.87 10.13 13.14
N ASP A 64 4.08 10.35 14.44
CA ASP A 64 3.57 9.46 15.48
C ASP A 64 2.05 9.38 15.43
N LYS A 65 1.48 8.19 15.66
CA LYS A 65 0.03 7.92 15.63
C LYS A 65 -0.69 8.44 14.39
N SER A 66 0.04 8.57 13.30
CA SER A 66 -0.46 9.09 12.02
C SER A 66 -0.57 7.98 11.01
N ALA A 67 -1.48 8.14 10.04
CA ALA A 67 -1.60 7.19 8.95
C ALA A 67 -2.18 7.85 7.69
N LEU A 68 -1.77 7.35 6.53
CA LEU A 68 -2.34 7.65 5.23
C LEU A 68 -2.78 6.34 4.56
N GLN A 69 -4.00 6.32 4.08
CA GLN A 69 -4.47 5.25 3.20
C GLN A 69 -4.48 5.74 1.76
N ILE A 70 -3.82 5.01 0.88
CA ILE A 70 -3.77 5.27 -0.56
C ILE A 70 -4.55 4.16 -1.26
N LEU A 71 -5.54 4.54 -2.08
CA LEU A 71 -6.27 3.64 -2.94
C LEU A 71 -5.76 3.81 -4.38
N LEU A 72 -5.19 2.74 -4.93
CA LEU A 72 -4.73 2.70 -6.31
C LEU A 72 -5.88 2.37 -7.28
N VAL A 73 -5.69 2.67 -8.56
CA VAL A 73 -6.72 2.47 -9.60
C VAL A 73 -7.02 0.99 -9.88
N ASP A 74 -6.14 0.06 -9.51
CA ASP A 74 -6.36 -1.39 -9.53
C ASP A 74 -7.02 -1.93 -8.25
N GLN A 75 -7.48 -1.03 -7.35
CA GLN A 75 -8.06 -1.32 -6.04
C GLN A 75 -7.06 -1.88 -5.02
N THR A 76 -5.77 -1.85 -5.29
CA THR A 76 -4.75 -2.09 -4.27
C THR A 76 -4.79 -0.98 -3.23
N VAL A 77 -4.65 -1.34 -1.96
CA VAL A 77 -4.60 -0.38 -0.86
C VAL A 77 -3.26 -0.43 -0.16
N PHE A 78 -2.60 0.73 -0.07
CA PHE A 78 -1.48 0.95 0.84
C PHE A 78 -1.95 1.71 2.06
N THR A 79 -1.58 1.24 3.25
CA THR A 79 -1.64 2.03 4.48
C THR A 79 -0.21 2.35 4.91
N VAL A 80 0.14 3.62 4.88
CA VAL A 80 1.37 4.16 5.46
C VAL A 80 1.04 4.47 6.91
N GLY A 81 1.55 3.66 7.84
CA GLY A 81 1.25 3.75 9.27
C GLY A 81 2.09 4.80 9.99
N ALA A 82 2.21 4.67 11.32
CA ALA A 82 2.96 5.62 12.13
C ALA A 82 4.46 5.61 11.81
N ASN A 83 5.10 6.77 11.96
CA ASN A 83 6.54 7.03 11.82
C ASN A 83 7.12 6.61 10.45
N ALA A 84 6.28 6.44 9.45
CA ALA A 84 6.68 5.82 8.19
C ALA A 84 7.18 6.84 7.16
N ARG A 85 8.06 6.32 6.31
CA ARG A 85 8.46 6.95 5.04
C ARG A 85 8.36 5.91 3.95
N MET A 86 7.55 6.21 2.94
CA MET A 86 7.24 5.30 1.83
C MET A 86 7.24 6.05 0.49
N THR A 87 7.60 5.33 -0.57
CA THR A 87 7.48 5.79 -1.97
C THR A 87 6.88 4.67 -2.80
N ILE A 88 6.02 5.00 -3.77
CA ILE A 88 5.56 4.03 -4.78
C ILE A 88 6.46 4.20 -6.00
N ASP A 89 7.33 3.22 -6.23
CA ASP A 89 8.42 3.33 -7.21
C ASP A 89 7.97 2.90 -8.61
N LYS A 90 6.99 2.00 -8.67
CA LYS A 90 6.46 1.45 -9.92
C LYS A 90 4.98 1.09 -9.76
N PHE A 91 4.22 1.41 -10.79
CA PHE A 91 2.85 0.95 -10.94
C PHE A 91 2.54 0.74 -12.43
N VAL A 92 2.20 -0.47 -12.82
CA VAL A 92 1.75 -0.82 -14.17
C VAL A 92 0.48 -1.64 -14.01
N TYR A 93 -0.61 -1.18 -14.58
CA TYR A 93 -1.90 -1.84 -14.51
C TYR A 93 -2.48 -2.08 -15.91
N ASP A 94 -2.81 -3.33 -16.20
CA ASP A 94 -3.52 -3.74 -17.41
C ASP A 94 -4.91 -4.26 -17.04
N PRO A 95 -5.96 -3.43 -17.16
CA PRO A 95 -7.32 -3.83 -16.82
C PRO A 95 -7.86 -4.93 -17.73
N THR A 96 -7.33 -5.06 -18.96
CA THR A 96 -7.77 -6.08 -19.92
C THR A 96 -7.31 -7.47 -19.49
N ARG A 97 -6.11 -7.55 -18.93
CA ARG A 97 -5.52 -8.79 -18.40
C ARG A 97 -5.79 -8.98 -16.91
N GLY A 98 -6.35 -7.99 -16.24
CA GLY A 98 -6.52 -8.00 -14.79
C GLY A 98 -5.20 -8.19 -14.04
N SER A 99 -4.13 -7.57 -14.54
CA SER A 99 -2.78 -7.69 -13.95
C SER A 99 -2.26 -6.35 -13.48
N SER A 100 -1.52 -6.34 -12.37
CA SER A 100 -0.79 -5.17 -11.90
C SER A 100 0.61 -5.56 -11.42
N ASP A 101 1.60 -4.74 -11.80
CA ASP A 101 2.96 -4.80 -11.27
C ASP A 101 3.19 -3.57 -10.39
N ILE A 102 3.44 -3.81 -9.12
CA ILE A 102 3.63 -2.75 -8.12
C ILE A 102 4.99 -2.93 -7.45
N ALA A 103 5.74 -1.84 -7.34
CA ALA A 103 6.89 -1.78 -6.45
C ALA A 103 6.77 -0.56 -5.54
N ALA A 104 7.02 -0.77 -4.25
CA ALA A 104 7.06 0.28 -3.24
C ALA A 104 8.27 0.12 -2.34
N SER A 105 8.81 1.24 -1.87
CA SER A 105 9.91 1.27 -0.91
C SER A 105 9.43 1.86 0.41
N VAL A 106 9.66 1.12 1.49
CA VAL A 106 9.40 1.55 2.86
C VAL A 106 10.73 1.72 3.57
N ALA A 107 11.15 2.97 3.77
CA ALA A 107 12.44 3.27 4.39
C ALA A 107 12.41 3.13 5.92
N LYS A 108 11.24 3.36 6.55
CA LYS A 108 11.02 3.20 8.00
C LYS A 108 9.54 3.22 8.34
N GLY A 109 9.20 2.84 9.57
CA GLY A 109 7.85 2.90 10.14
C GLY A 109 6.97 1.75 9.72
N ALA A 110 5.67 1.83 10.06
CA ALA A 110 4.73 0.75 9.81
C ALA A 110 4.04 0.89 8.45
N PHE A 111 3.71 -0.25 7.84
CA PHE A 111 3.00 -0.29 6.57
C PHE A 111 2.05 -1.48 6.48
N ARG A 112 0.99 -1.33 5.68
CA ARG A 112 0.12 -2.43 5.24
C ARG A 112 -0.08 -2.32 3.74
N PHE A 113 0.03 -3.45 3.07
CA PHE A 113 -0.28 -3.63 1.66
C PHE A 113 -1.41 -4.64 1.54
N MET A 114 -2.44 -4.29 0.80
CA MET A 114 -3.54 -5.19 0.46
C MET A 114 -3.67 -5.25 -1.05
N SER A 115 -3.43 -6.42 -1.63
CA SER A 115 -3.56 -6.64 -3.07
C SER A 115 -4.98 -6.35 -3.54
N GLY A 116 -5.11 -5.64 -4.64
CA GLY A 116 -6.37 -5.51 -5.36
C GLY A 116 -6.83 -6.83 -6.00
N PRO A 117 -8.03 -6.83 -6.60
CA PRO A 117 -8.61 -8.00 -7.27
C PRO A 117 -7.90 -8.25 -8.61
N THR A 118 -6.68 -8.76 -8.57
CA THR A 118 -5.97 -9.20 -9.78
C THR A 118 -6.27 -10.67 -10.06
N LEU A 119 -6.27 -11.06 -11.33
CA LEU A 119 -6.38 -12.47 -11.71
C LEU A 119 -5.20 -13.23 -11.11
N ALA A 120 -5.48 -14.35 -10.46
CA ALA A 120 -4.47 -15.15 -9.77
C ALA A 120 -3.29 -15.48 -10.69
N GLY A 121 -2.08 -15.07 -10.29
CA GLY A 121 -0.84 -15.32 -11.02
C GLY A 121 -0.44 -14.25 -12.05
N SER A 122 -1.22 -13.21 -12.23
CA SER A 122 -0.93 -12.12 -13.17
C SER A 122 -0.54 -10.83 -12.42
N GLY A 123 0.71 -10.66 -12.11
CA GLY A 123 1.22 -9.46 -11.49
C GLY A 123 2.36 -9.75 -10.51
N ARG A 124 3.26 -8.78 -10.38
CA ARG A 124 4.41 -8.84 -9.47
C ARG A 124 4.32 -7.68 -8.50
N ASN A 125 3.95 -7.99 -7.27
CA ASN A 125 3.92 -7.00 -6.21
C ASN A 125 5.13 -7.19 -5.32
N ALA A 126 5.93 -6.14 -5.15
CA ALA A 126 7.13 -6.15 -4.34
C ALA A 126 7.16 -4.94 -3.41
N ILE A 127 7.54 -5.17 -2.17
CA ILE A 127 7.80 -4.12 -1.20
C ILE A 127 9.27 -4.25 -0.79
N SER A 128 10.01 -3.16 -0.88
CA SER A 128 11.41 -3.10 -0.46
C SER A 128 11.54 -2.38 0.87
N SER A 129 12.31 -2.94 1.77
CA SER A 129 12.84 -2.28 2.96
C SER A 129 14.35 -2.06 2.80
N PRO A 130 15.04 -1.36 3.71
CA PRO A 130 16.48 -1.18 3.62
C PRO A 130 17.30 -2.48 3.60
N VAL A 131 16.71 -3.58 4.08
CA VAL A 131 17.43 -4.87 4.27
C VAL A 131 16.78 -6.05 3.57
N ALA A 132 15.56 -5.89 3.03
CA ALA A 132 14.82 -7.00 2.44
C ALA A 132 13.97 -6.58 1.24
N THR A 133 13.71 -7.54 0.36
CA THR A 133 12.67 -7.47 -0.67
C THR A 133 11.58 -8.47 -0.33
N ILE A 134 10.33 -8.03 -0.31
CA ILE A 134 9.14 -8.79 0.03
C ILE A 134 8.32 -8.94 -1.25
N GLY A 135 8.32 -10.12 -1.84
CA GLY A 135 7.41 -10.49 -2.92
C GLY A 135 6.04 -10.85 -2.35
N VAL A 136 4.97 -10.29 -2.91
CA VAL A 136 3.61 -10.48 -2.42
C VAL A 136 2.76 -11.19 -3.46
N ARG A 137 2.13 -12.29 -3.07
CA ARG A 137 1.28 -13.11 -3.93
C ARG A 137 -0.16 -13.10 -3.42
N GLY A 138 -0.96 -12.12 -3.89
CA GLY A 138 -2.41 -12.08 -3.68
C GLY A 138 -2.84 -12.12 -2.22
N THR A 139 -2.33 -11.22 -1.36
CA THR A 139 -2.57 -11.27 0.09
C THR A 139 -2.51 -9.89 0.74
N ILE A 140 -2.77 -9.86 2.06
CA ILE A 140 -2.53 -8.70 2.91
C ILE A 140 -1.21 -8.92 3.66
N VAL A 141 -0.31 -7.95 3.52
CA VAL A 141 0.98 -7.92 4.20
C VAL A 141 1.03 -6.71 5.12
N GLU A 142 1.44 -6.93 6.34
CA GLU A 142 1.75 -5.86 7.30
C GLU A 142 3.24 -5.93 7.66
N GLY A 143 3.81 -4.80 8.03
CA GLY A 143 5.18 -4.79 8.47
C GLY A 143 5.56 -3.52 9.20
N ALA A 144 6.73 -3.55 9.78
CA ALA A 144 7.38 -2.40 10.39
C ALA A 144 8.88 -2.44 10.09
N VAL A 145 9.46 -1.24 9.94
CA VAL A 145 10.88 -1.05 9.62
C VAL A 145 11.52 -0.14 10.66
N GLY A 146 12.73 -0.48 11.08
CA GLY A 146 13.50 0.28 12.06
C GLY A 146 13.08 0.00 13.50
N ALA A 147 13.11 1.03 14.33
CA ALA A 147 12.78 0.93 15.75
C ALA A 147 11.37 0.38 16.01
N ASP A 148 10.40 0.69 15.13
CA ASP A 148 9.03 0.16 15.26
C ASP A 148 8.98 -1.36 15.11
N ALA A 149 9.81 -1.97 14.25
CA ALA A 149 9.92 -3.42 14.15
C ALA A 149 10.41 -4.05 15.46
N LEU A 150 11.43 -3.43 16.09
CA LEU A 150 11.97 -3.90 17.37
C LEU A 150 10.96 -3.75 18.52
N ASN A 151 10.25 -2.62 18.56
CA ASN A 151 9.21 -2.37 19.56
C ASN A 151 8.04 -3.35 19.43
N VAL A 152 7.64 -3.70 18.21
CA VAL A 152 6.62 -4.73 17.99
C VAL A 152 7.10 -6.08 18.49
N LEU A 153 8.34 -6.45 18.26
CA LEU A 153 8.91 -7.75 18.64
C LEU A 153 9.36 -7.85 20.12
N ASP A 154 9.22 -6.77 20.89
CA ASP A 154 9.59 -6.83 22.31
C ASP A 154 8.82 -7.93 23.05
N GLY A 155 9.55 -8.83 23.71
CA GLY A 155 8.97 -9.98 24.39
C GLY A 155 8.49 -11.12 23.47
N GLN A 156 8.84 -11.13 22.17
CA GLN A 156 8.47 -12.21 21.24
C GLN A 156 9.28 -13.48 21.57
N PRO A 157 8.63 -14.59 21.93
CA PRO A 157 9.33 -15.85 22.18
C PRO A 157 10.07 -16.36 20.91
N GLY A 158 11.27 -16.87 21.10
CA GLY A 158 12.07 -17.46 20.02
C GLY A 158 12.69 -16.46 19.03
N VAL A 159 12.52 -15.15 19.25
CA VAL A 159 13.12 -14.10 18.42
C VAL A 159 13.99 -13.21 19.31
N THR A 160 15.28 -13.09 18.97
CA THR A 160 16.20 -12.20 19.65
C THR A 160 16.35 -10.92 18.85
N THR A 161 16.00 -9.79 19.48
CA THR A 161 16.19 -8.45 18.87
C THR A 161 17.51 -7.78 19.31
N ALA A 162 18.24 -8.38 20.25
CA ALA A 162 19.53 -7.88 20.70
C ALA A 162 20.53 -7.84 19.54
N GLY A 163 21.22 -6.70 19.36
CA GLY A 163 22.16 -6.50 18.27
C GLY A 163 21.53 -6.19 16.90
N SER A 164 20.20 -6.08 16.83
CA SER A 164 19.52 -5.67 15.60
C SER A 164 19.72 -4.19 15.33
N ASN A 165 19.69 -3.82 14.03
CA ASN A 165 19.89 -2.45 13.61
C ASN A 165 18.56 -1.65 13.74
N PRO A 166 18.50 -0.60 14.59
CA PRO A 166 17.27 0.14 14.85
C PRO A 166 16.82 1.01 13.69
N ASP A 167 17.65 1.23 12.67
CA ASP A 167 17.28 2.03 11.50
C ASP A 167 16.76 1.18 10.34
N SER A 168 17.07 -0.14 10.34
CA SER A 168 16.78 -0.98 9.19
C SER A 168 16.17 -2.33 9.50
N ALA A 169 16.15 -2.78 10.77
CA ALA A 169 15.49 -4.02 11.15
C ALA A 169 14.07 -4.06 10.57
N THR A 170 13.67 -5.20 10.03
CA THR A 170 12.40 -5.30 9.30
C THR A 170 11.60 -6.49 9.81
N LEU A 171 10.36 -6.23 10.20
CA LEU A 171 9.34 -7.23 10.51
C LEU A 171 8.33 -7.27 9.38
N VAL A 172 7.96 -8.46 8.92
CA VAL A 172 6.92 -8.68 7.90
C VAL A 172 5.98 -9.76 8.38
N VAL A 173 4.67 -9.54 8.23
CA VAL A 173 3.62 -10.45 8.66
C VAL A 173 2.66 -10.71 7.51
N LEU A 174 2.41 -11.98 7.21
CA LEU A 174 1.34 -12.40 6.31
C LEU A 174 0.00 -12.37 7.06
N ARG A 175 -0.91 -11.47 6.69
CA ARG A 175 -2.19 -11.32 7.39
C ARG A 175 -3.28 -12.27 6.92
N GLY A 176 -3.23 -12.67 5.68
CA GLY A 176 -4.25 -13.56 5.14
C GLY A 176 -4.51 -13.32 3.66
N PRO A 177 -5.58 -13.94 3.13
CA PRO A 177 -5.93 -13.78 1.74
C PRO A 177 -6.24 -12.31 1.42
N GLY A 178 -5.96 -11.88 0.19
CA GLY A 178 -6.33 -10.57 -0.32
C GLY A 178 -7.84 -10.46 -0.53
N HIS A 179 -8.27 -9.28 -0.94
CA HIS A 179 -9.68 -8.88 -1.10
C HIS A 179 -10.55 -9.84 -1.94
N THR A 180 -9.98 -10.55 -2.90
CA THR A 180 -10.69 -11.49 -3.78
C THR A 180 -10.48 -12.95 -3.48
N ASN A 181 -9.62 -13.27 -2.52
CA ASN A 181 -9.29 -14.66 -2.20
C ASN A 181 -10.13 -15.10 -0.99
N ASN A 182 -11.43 -15.22 -1.18
CA ASN A 182 -12.37 -15.74 -0.17
C ASN A 182 -12.31 -17.28 -0.03
N GLY A 183 -11.41 -17.94 -0.78
CA GLY A 183 -11.27 -19.39 -0.78
C GLY A 183 -10.00 -19.81 -0.05
N PHE A 184 -10.13 -20.81 0.80
CA PHE A 184 -9.02 -21.55 1.41
C PHE A 184 -8.11 -22.22 0.35
N ASP A 185 -8.56 -22.27 -0.91
CA ASP A 185 -7.92 -23.00 -2.00
C ASP A 185 -6.70 -22.30 -2.61
N LYS A 186 -6.52 -21.00 -2.35
CA LYS A 186 -5.35 -20.22 -2.79
C LYS A 186 -4.94 -19.23 -1.70
N PRO A 187 -4.32 -19.72 -0.63
CA PRO A 187 -3.77 -18.83 0.38
C PRO A 187 -2.75 -17.91 -0.28
N GLY A 188 -2.82 -16.62 0.01
CA GLY A 188 -1.76 -15.71 -0.37
C GLY A 188 -0.45 -16.12 0.29
N ALA A 189 0.65 -15.68 -0.27
CA ALA A 189 1.97 -15.95 0.27
C ALA A 189 2.87 -14.73 0.14
N ILE A 190 3.92 -14.69 0.94
CA ILE A 190 5.02 -13.75 0.81
C ILE A 190 6.34 -14.49 0.71
N ASP A 191 7.23 -13.96 -0.12
CA ASP A 191 8.62 -14.39 -0.23
C ASP A 191 9.52 -13.25 0.22
N VAL A 192 10.25 -13.44 1.31
CA VAL A 192 11.16 -12.43 1.86
C VAL A 192 12.58 -12.80 1.57
N THR A 193 13.26 -11.96 0.82
CA THR A 193 14.67 -12.13 0.43
C THR A 193 15.53 -11.12 1.17
N ALA A 194 16.50 -11.60 1.94
CA ALA A 194 17.50 -10.81 2.66
C ALA A 194 18.77 -11.64 2.90
N GLY A 195 19.94 -10.99 2.95
CA GLY A 195 21.21 -11.67 3.19
C GLY A 195 21.50 -12.83 2.24
N GLY A 196 21.02 -12.77 1.00
CA GLY A 196 21.18 -13.83 -0.01
C GLY A 196 20.26 -15.04 0.18
N THR A 197 19.34 -15.01 1.16
CA THR A 197 18.40 -16.10 1.47
C THR A 197 16.98 -15.65 1.24
N THR A 198 16.14 -16.53 0.68
CA THR A 198 14.69 -16.32 0.54
C THR A 198 13.95 -17.29 1.47
N VAL A 199 13.04 -16.76 2.26
CA VAL A 199 12.14 -17.53 3.13
C VAL A 199 10.70 -17.17 2.80
N SER A 200 9.83 -18.17 2.63
CA SER A 200 8.42 -17.98 2.36
C SER A 200 7.57 -18.08 3.63
N ALA A 201 6.52 -17.25 3.70
CA ALA A 201 5.42 -17.45 4.63
C ALA A 201 4.14 -17.70 3.83
N GLU A 202 3.41 -18.78 4.14
CA GLU A 202 2.27 -19.27 3.37
C GLU A 202 0.98 -19.39 4.21
N HIS A 203 1.10 -19.18 5.51
CA HIS A 203 -0.05 -19.23 6.42
C HIS A 203 -0.30 -17.87 7.06
N ALA A 204 -1.56 -17.50 7.17
CA ALA A 204 -1.96 -16.27 7.84
C ALA A 204 -1.39 -16.22 9.28
N GLY A 205 -0.87 -15.08 9.68
CA GLY A 205 -0.22 -14.89 10.98
C GLY A 205 1.25 -15.21 11.02
N GLN A 206 1.81 -15.87 10.01
CA GLN A 206 3.25 -16.07 9.94
C GLN A 206 4.00 -14.77 9.74
N ALA A 207 5.09 -14.62 10.49
CA ALA A 207 5.96 -13.47 10.48
C ALA A 207 7.40 -13.87 10.17
N LEU A 208 8.12 -12.95 9.54
CA LEU A 208 9.54 -13.03 9.25
C LEU A 208 10.23 -11.78 9.77
N PHE A 209 11.40 -11.94 10.38
CA PHE A 209 12.18 -10.86 10.95
C PHE A 209 13.59 -10.82 10.36
N ILE A 210 14.05 -9.64 9.99
CA ILE A 210 15.40 -9.39 9.49
C ILE A 210 16.07 -8.39 10.44
N ALA A 211 17.12 -8.83 11.11
CA ALA A 211 17.77 -8.04 12.17
C ALA A 211 18.58 -6.84 11.66
N GLY A 212 19.02 -6.87 10.42
CA GLY A 212 19.84 -5.80 9.85
C GLY A 212 20.46 -6.15 8.50
N PRO A 213 21.34 -5.28 7.97
CA PRO A 213 21.98 -5.48 6.68
C PRO A 213 22.77 -6.81 6.62
N GLY A 214 22.59 -7.54 5.53
CA GLY A 214 23.28 -8.81 5.29
C GLY A 214 22.78 -9.98 6.13
N GLN A 215 21.83 -9.77 7.01
CA GLN A 215 21.23 -10.87 7.82
C GLN A 215 20.14 -11.59 7.05
N PRO A 216 20.06 -12.93 7.13
CA PRO A 216 18.97 -13.69 6.56
C PRO A 216 17.66 -13.50 7.34
N PRO A 217 16.50 -13.78 6.72
CA PRO A 217 15.24 -13.78 7.44
C PRO A 217 15.19 -14.83 8.54
N ILE A 218 14.70 -14.46 9.72
CA ILE A 218 14.40 -15.32 10.85
C ILE A 218 12.91 -15.67 10.82
N GLY A 219 12.58 -16.94 10.89
CA GLY A 219 11.19 -17.42 10.85
C GLY A 219 10.98 -18.50 9.79
N PRO A 220 9.70 -18.80 9.38
CA PRO A 220 8.49 -18.15 9.87
C PRO A 220 8.13 -18.50 11.31
N PHE A 221 7.58 -17.54 12.05
CA PHE A 221 7.04 -17.70 13.40
C PHE A 221 5.69 -16.98 13.51
N TYR A 222 4.92 -17.22 14.58
CA TYR A 222 3.67 -16.50 14.83
C TYR A 222 3.90 -15.42 15.88
N LEU A 223 3.37 -14.21 15.64
CA LEU A 223 3.37 -13.16 16.65
C LEU A 223 2.47 -13.54 17.82
N THR A 224 2.85 -13.10 19.03
CA THR A 224 1.94 -13.11 20.17
C THR A 224 0.81 -12.09 19.94
N ASP A 225 -0.34 -12.29 20.60
CA ASP A 225 -1.48 -11.35 20.52
C ASP A 225 -1.07 -9.93 20.91
N ALA A 226 -0.20 -9.80 21.93
CA ALA A 226 0.32 -8.51 22.37
C ALA A 226 1.15 -7.81 21.28
N ASN A 227 2.05 -8.55 20.62
CA ASN A 227 2.89 -8.01 19.56
C ASN A 227 2.06 -7.67 18.31
N PHE A 228 1.07 -8.52 18.05
CA PHE A 228 0.13 -8.27 16.97
C PHE A 228 -0.70 -6.99 17.23
N ALA A 229 -1.18 -6.78 18.45
CA ALA A 229 -1.89 -5.57 18.83
C ALA A 229 -0.99 -4.32 18.72
N ARG A 230 0.31 -4.42 19.05
CA ARG A 230 1.28 -3.34 18.85
C ARG A 230 1.42 -2.96 17.38
N LEU A 231 1.57 -3.95 16.48
CA LEU A 231 1.65 -3.70 15.02
C LEU A 231 0.37 -3.06 14.51
N SER A 232 -0.79 -3.60 14.89
CA SER A 232 -2.09 -3.07 14.50
C SER A 232 -2.29 -1.63 14.98
N ALA A 233 -1.80 -1.27 16.17
CA ALA A 233 -1.88 0.09 16.68
C ALA A 233 -1.14 1.13 15.82
N LEU A 234 -0.02 0.72 15.21
CA LEU A 234 0.76 1.58 14.30
C LEU A 234 0.05 1.82 12.95
N LEU A 235 -0.91 0.94 12.60
CA LEU A 235 -1.59 0.94 11.30
C LEU A 235 -3.02 1.50 11.34
N ARG A 236 -3.48 1.99 12.49
CA ARG A 236 -4.84 2.54 12.64
C ARG A 236 -5.03 3.79 11.80
N THR A 237 -6.08 3.82 11.01
CA THR A 237 -6.45 4.96 10.15
C THR A 237 -7.56 5.84 10.76
N HIS A 238 -8.32 5.33 11.75
CA HIS A 238 -9.41 6.06 12.41
C HIS A 238 -9.13 6.30 13.88
N ALA A 239 -9.61 7.43 14.41
CA ALA A 239 -9.43 7.80 15.81
C ALA A 239 -10.27 6.93 16.78
N GLY A 240 -11.29 6.23 16.27
CA GLY A 240 -12.22 5.42 17.04
C GLY A 240 -11.87 3.93 17.16
N ASP A 241 -10.81 3.46 16.53
CA ASP A 241 -10.39 2.03 16.54
C ASP A 241 -9.77 1.60 17.89
N GLY A 242 -10.31 2.09 18.97
CA GLY A 242 -9.81 1.89 20.34
C GLY A 242 -10.55 0.80 21.11
N GLY A 243 -10.84 -0.36 20.55
CA GLY A 243 -11.43 -1.28 21.50
C GLY A 243 -11.86 -2.68 21.14
N GLU A 244 -11.97 -3.04 19.91
CA GLU A 244 -12.17 -4.46 19.61
C GLU A 244 -10.98 -4.98 18.84
N GLY A 245 -10.11 -5.70 19.57
CA GLY A 245 -9.06 -6.48 18.94
C GLY A 245 -9.68 -7.40 17.90
N LEU A 246 -9.09 -7.44 16.70
CA LEU A 246 -9.37 -8.49 15.76
C LEU A 246 -9.31 -9.82 16.51
N PRO A 247 -10.24 -10.76 16.27
CA PRO A 247 -10.22 -12.04 16.95
C PRO A 247 -8.85 -12.70 16.81
N PRO A 248 -8.37 -13.39 17.83
CA PRO A 248 -7.09 -14.07 17.79
C PRO A 248 -7.04 -14.97 16.55
N LEU A 249 -5.89 -14.98 15.88
CA LEU A 249 -5.66 -15.70 14.61
C LEU A 249 -6.00 -17.20 14.66
N GLY A 250 -6.23 -17.77 15.86
CA GLY A 250 -6.64 -19.15 16.05
C GLY A 250 -8.10 -19.45 15.74
N ASP A 251 -8.97 -18.46 15.60
CA ASP A 251 -10.42 -18.67 15.50
C ASP A 251 -11.00 -18.43 14.10
N VAL A 252 -10.17 -18.15 13.10
CA VAL A 252 -10.63 -18.08 11.70
C VAL A 252 -11.06 -19.42 11.12
N GLY A 253 -10.90 -20.51 11.88
CA GLY A 253 -11.26 -21.87 11.46
C GLY A 253 -12.65 -22.34 11.87
N SER A 254 -13.40 -21.63 12.74
CA SER A 254 -14.71 -22.09 13.21
C SER A 254 -15.87 -21.10 13.06
N ALA A 255 -15.66 -19.96 12.41
CA ALA A 255 -16.80 -19.16 11.96
C ALA A 255 -17.49 -19.89 10.82
N GLY A 256 -18.57 -20.60 11.16
CA GLY A 256 -19.35 -21.43 10.26
C GLY A 256 -19.67 -20.70 8.97
N VAL A 257 -19.38 -21.35 7.87
CA VAL A 257 -19.76 -20.95 6.53
C VAL A 257 -21.29 -20.94 6.46
N ASN A 258 -21.89 -19.80 6.75
CA ASN A 258 -23.28 -19.60 6.39
C ASN A 258 -23.30 -19.28 4.90
N SER A 259 -23.78 -20.24 4.09
CA SER A 259 -23.95 -20.10 2.65
C SER A 259 -25.08 -19.13 2.34
N GLY A 260 -24.81 -17.86 2.41
CA GLY A 260 -25.69 -16.77 2.04
C GLY A 260 -24.87 -15.50 1.99
N ASN A 261 -24.66 -15.01 0.82
CA ASN A 261 -24.17 -13.71 0.34
C ASN A 261 -23.97 -12.56 1.37
N ASN A 262 -23.40 -12.84 2.54
CA ASN A 262 -23.08 -11.83 3.53
C ASN A 262 -21.61 -11.92 3.86
N LEU A 263 -20.82 -11.14 3.14
CA LEU A 263 -19.46 -10.81 3.56
C LEU A 263 -19.56 -10.23 4.97
N ASN A 264 -19.02 -10.93 5.95
CA ASN A 264 -18.96 -10.42 7.32
C ASN A 264 -18.08 -9.15 7.34
N PRO A 265 -18.66 -7.95 7.52
CA PRO A 265 -17.89 -6.70 7.47
C PRO A 265 -16.83 -6.60 8.56
N GLY A 266 -16.90 -7.45 9.59
CA GLY A 266 -15.99 -7.42 10.74
C GLY A 266 -14.55 -7.85 10.44
N ILE A 267 -14.31 -8.60 9.37
CA ILE A 267 -12.94 -9.01 8.98
C ILE A 267 -12.27 -7.97 8.06
N ILE A 268 -13.09 -7.15 7.41
CA ILE A 268 -12.65 -6.11 6.47
C ILE A 268 -12.94 -4.70 7.04
N GLY A 269 -13.54 -4.64 8.23
CA GLY A 269 -14.12 -3.43 8.82
C GLY A 269 -13.20 -2.23 8.94
N ASP A 270 -11.89 -2.45 9.04
CA ASP A 270 -10.94 -1.33 9.14
C ASP A 270 -10.58 -0.69 7.81
N THR A 271 -10.96 -1.31 6.69
CA THR A 271 -10.49 -0.86 5.37
C THR A 271 -11.59 -0.21 4.52
N TYR A 272 -12.86 -0.44 4.83
CA TYR A 272 -13.98 -0.02 3.98
C TYR A 272 -15.13 0.71 4.66
N THR A 273 -15.06 0.99 5.95
CA THR A 273 -15.95 2.01 6.49
C THR A 273 -15.43 3.37 6.05
N THR A 274 -15.81 3.77 4.84
CA THR A 274 -15.86 5.18 4.50
C THR A 274 -16.87 5.82 5.45
N ASP A 275 -16.43 6.18 6.64
CA ASP A 275 -17.14 7.17 7.42
C ASP A 275 -16.87 8.52 6.73
N THR A 276 -17.54 8.71 5.62
CA THR A 276 -17.77 9.99 5.01
C THR A 276 -18.87 10.64 5.83
N ALA A 277 -18.50 11.30 6.91
CA ALA A 277 -19.36 12.33 7.47
C ALA A 277 -19.73 13.29 6.32
N GLY A 278 -20.89 13.05 5.68
CA GLY A 278 -21.46 13.91 4.66
C GLY A 278 -21.65 13.35 3.27
N PHE A 279 -21.64 12.02 3.04
CA PHE A 279 -22.04 11.45 1.73
C PHE A 279 -23.17 10.44 1.90
N ASP A 280 -24.41 10.90 1.77
CA ASP A 280 -25.59 10.06 1.48
C ASP A 280 -25.52 9.63 0.01
N GLY A 281 -25.05 8.41 -0.24
CA GLY A 281 -25.18 7.75 -1.53
C GLY A 281 -23.99 6.88 -1.91
N PRO A 282 -24.22 5.70 -2.53
CA PRO A 282 -23.17 4.84 -3.03
C PRO A 282 -22.41 5.56 -4.15
N ILE A 283 -21.07 5.54 -4.09
CA ILE A 283 -20.21 6.02 -5.18
C ILE A 283 -20.56 5.14 -6.40
N LYS A 284 -21.26 5.70 -7.36
CA LYS A 284 -21.45 5.09 -8.68
C LYS A 284 -20.11 5.08 -9.39
N VAL A 285 -19.45 3.93 -9.40
CA VAL A 285 -18.35 3.68 -10.33
C VAL A 285 -18.92 3.80 -11.74
N PRO A 286 -18.37 4.66 -12.62
CA PRO A 286 -18.86 4.76 -13.99
C PRO A 286 -18.62 3.43 -14.71
N SER A 287 -19.67 2.74 -15.08
CA SER A 287 -19.68 1.49 -15.85
C SER A 287 -19.54 1.77 -17.36
N ARG A 288 -18.55 2.57 -17.76
CA ARG A 288 -18.20 2.72 -19.17
C ARG A 288 -16.73 2.45 -19.38
N PRO A 289 -16.40 1.46 -20.25
CA PRO A 289 -15.03 1.33 -20.75
C PRO A 289 -14.68 2.61 -21.51
N VAL A 290 -13.50 3.16 -21.26
CA VAL A 290 -12.93 4.19 -22.12
C VAL A 290 -12.52 3.48 -23.40
N GLU A 291 -13.31 3.68 -24.46
CA GLU A 291 -13.04 3.21 -25.81
C GLU A 291 -11.88 4.03 -26.38
N VAL A 292 -10.68 3.48 -26.36
CA VAL A 292 -9.55 4.03 -27.14
C VAL A 292 -9.78 3.61 -28.59
N ARG A 293 -10.30 4.51 -29.42
CA ARG A 293 -10.37 4.33 -30.86
C ARG A 293 -8.95 4.25 -31.42
N GLY A 294 -8.52 3.06 -31.77
CA GLY A 294 -7.38 2.84 -32.64
C GLY A 294 -7.70 3.32 -34.04
N ASN A 295 -6.92 4.27 -34.53
CA ASN A 295 -6.97 4.72 -35.92
C ASN A 295 -6.34 3.65 -36.81
N GLY A 296 -7.16 2.72 -37.32
CA GLY A 296 -6.77 1.73 -38.31
C GLY A 296 -6.71 2.34 -39.69
N GLY A 297 -5.53 2.68 -40.17
CA GLY A 297 -5.27 2.87 -41.57
C GLY A 297 -5.02 1.47 -42.20
N ALA A 298 -5.75 1.16 -43.21
CA ALA A 298 -5.50 0.04 -44.12
C ALA A 298 -5.37 0.61 -45.56
N PRO A 299 -4.86 -0.24 -46.48
CA PRO A 299 -3.70 -0.03 -47.35
C PRO A 299 -3.97 0.80 -48.55
#